data_b2dc946fa97f2ca79096161e90a07a77
#
_entry.id   b2dc946fa97f2ca79096161e90a07a77
#
_cell.length_a   1.000
_cell.length_b   1.000
_cell.length_c   1.000
_cell.angle_alpha   90.00
_cell.angle_beta   90.00
_cell.angle_gamma   90.00
#
_symmetry.space_group_name_H-M   'P 1'
#
loop_
_entity.id
_entity.type
_entity.pdbx_description
1 polymer ?
#
loop_
_entity_poly.entity_id
_entity_poly.type
_entity_poly.pdbx_seq_one_letter_code
_entity_poly.pdbx_strand_id
1 'polypeptide(L)'
;VASLQEFNGVNSDGISYKILSKTSEPMFGYLGNNYVKAYRPFSKKRFFYGGNTKEGHVFGLDQLPLRGDTLFIAGGEKDVLSLVSHGFNAICFNSESATIPKSLIRRLSFRFKHVVMLYDVDATGQKHMDKAVESLKEYHVKKLLLPLRGSKEEKDISDFFRLGHKPGELLELFTDMLDEHYKETMSMLASCEIRYGNPPEPPESIVTINEVSVGSTGNLLALTGSEGSGKSNYLGALLAGTIAHPESEIETLGSDVKSNENGRAVLFYDTEQSEAQLYKNVSQIVRRAKVNHPPIWFKTYGLIGMNRHDRLTSILHSMDRYYYEYGGIHLVVIDGIADLIDGVNDEESAVALIDELFRLAGIYKTVIICVLHLSPSRYKLRGHLGSEIQRKAAGILSIEKDDDKVNSVIKALKVRDGSPLDVPQLVIGWDDELKFHVLMEQPSAEMIQKHKYEELLNKAATIFEGNESKSYSEIVSALEEVFNVNQSQAKNYLRDLKKFEILEQSDGRGSPYRLKQTLLSDENRKK
;
A
#
# COMPACT_ATOMS: atom_id res chain seq x y z
N VAL A 1 -45.85 7.16 -21.27
CA VAL A 1 -46.97 7.80 -20.55
C VAL A 1 -48.15 7.90 -21.51
N ALA A 2 -49.36 7.64 -21.02
CA ALA A 2 -50.59 7.72 -21.82
C ALA A 2 -51.65 8.56 -21.08
N SER A 3 -52.51 9.23 -21.83
CA SER A 3 -53.74 9.79 -21.29
C SER A 3 -54.75 8.66 -21.11
N LEU A 4 -55.28 8.49 -19.91
CA LEU A 4 -56.23 7.46 -19.60
C LEU A 4 -57.64 8.03 -19.58
N GLN A 5 -58.56 7.41 -20.32
CA GLN A 5 -59.99 7.75 -20.30
C GLN A 5 -60.67 7.13 -19.09
N GLU A 6 -60.25 5.93 -18.71
CA GLU A 6 -60.75 5.21 -17.54
C GLU A 6 -59.65 4.36 -16.87
N PHE A 7 -59.88 4.06 -15.61
CA PHE A 7 -59.07 3.14 -14.82
C PHE A 7 -60.00 2.19 -14.07
N ASN A 8 -59.84 0.91 -14.28
CA ASN A 8 -60.57 -0.13 -13.59
C ASN A 8 -59.65 -0.79 -12.57
N GLY A 9 -60.02 -0.83 -11.31
CA GLY A 9 -59.24 -1.41 -10.22
C GLY A 9 -60.11 -2.27 -9.31
N VAL A 10 -59.42 -2.99 -8.41
CA VAL A 10 -60.04 -3.75 -7.33
C VAL A 10 -59.45 -3.23 -6.00
N ASN A 11 -60.28 -2.95 -5.01
CA ASN A 11 -59.82 -2.50 -3.72
C ASN A 11 -59.33 -3.67 -2.83
N SER A 12 -58.83 -3.38 -1.61
CA SER A 12 -58.38 -4.39 -0.64
C SER A 12 -59.45 -5.41 -0.27
N ASP A 13 -60.70 -5.03 -0.39
CA ASP A 13 -61.87 -5.86 -0.03
C ASP A 13 -62.40 -6.68 -1.22
N GLY A 14 -61.68 -6.68 -2.34
CA GLY A 14 -62.05 -7.40 -3.55
C GLY A 14 -63.11 -6.71 -4.40
N ILE A 15 -63.53 -5.49 -4.06
CA ILE A 15 -64.60 -4.76 -4.75
C ILE A 15 -64.01 -4.04 -5.96
N SER A 16 -64.54 -4.29 -7.16
CA SER A 16 -64.18 -3.59 -8.37
C SER A 16 -64.69 -2.15 -8.37
N TYR A 17 -63.83 -1.23 -8.81
CA TYR A 17 -64.22 0.16 -9.00
C TYR A 17 -63.75 0.70 -10.34
N LYS A 18 -64.45 1.70 -10.86
CA LYS A 18 -64.09 2.37 -12.10
C LYS A 18 -63.94 3.88 -11.85
N ILE A 19 -62.86 4.43 -12.39
CA ILE A 19 -62.59 5.88 -12.35
C ILE A 19 -62.58 6.39 -13.79
N LEU A 20 -63.34 7.41 -14.05
CA LEU A 20 -63.39 8.10 -15.33
C LEU A 20 -62.55 9.38 -15.28
N SER A 21 -61.79 9.63 -16.35
CA SER A 21 -61.14 10.92 -16.58
C SER A 21 -62.18 11.95 -16.94
N LYS A 22 -62.00 13.17 -16.44
CA LYS A 22 -62.83 14.34 -16.80
C LYS A 22 -61.90 15.46 -17.24
N THR A 23 -62.40 16.42 -18.02
CA THR A 23 -61.63 17.58 -18.45
C THR A 23 -61.08 18.38 -17.27
N SER A 24 -61.85 18.48 -16.16
CA SER A 24 -61.42 19.10 -14.91
C SER A 24 -60.50 18.24 -14.03
N GLU A 25 -60.49 16.94 -14.25
CA GLU A 25 -59.69 15.95 -13.51
C GLU A 25 -59.03 14.95 -14.49
N PRO A 26 -58.08 15.37 -15.30
CA PRO A 26 -57.39 14.50 -16.24
C PRO A 26 -56.65 13.39 -15.52
N MET A 27 -56.50 12.25 -16.19
CA MET A 27 -55.81 11.10 -15.67
C MET A 27 -54.75 10.65 -16.66
N PHE A 28 -53.52 10.43 -16.14
CA PHE A 28 -52.36 9.95 -16.90
C PHE A 28 -51.92 8.61 -16.37
N GLY A 29 -51.49 7.72 -17.29
CA GLY A 29 -50.93 6.42 -16.94
C GLY A 29 -49.43 6.37 -17.17
N TYR A 30 -48.66 6.04 -16.14
CA TYR A 30 -47.29 5.59 -16.27
C TYR A 30 -47.33 4.08 -16.49
N LEU A 31 -47.01 3.66 -17.71
CA LEU A 31 -47.16 2.26 -18.17
C LEU A 31 -45.82 1.53 -18.00
N GLY A 32 -45.86 0.35 -17.43
CA GLY A 32 -44.81 -0.64 -17.42
C GLY A 32 -45.26 -1.94 -18.04
N ASN A 33 -44.40 -2.94 -18.17
CA ASN A 33 -44.72 -4.20 -18.88
C ASN A 33 -45.93 -4.94 -18.30
N ASN A 34 -46.11 -4.99 -16.98
CA ASN A 34 -47.21 -5.67 -16.30
C ASN A 34 -47.94 -4.82 -15.27
N TYR A 35 -47.87 -3.49 -15.41
CA TYR A 35 -48.33 -2.59 -14.39
C TYR A 35 -48.66 -1.21 -14.97
N VAL A 36 -49.60 -0.55 -14.34
CA VAL A 36 -49.96 0.84 -14.60
C VAL A 36 -50.10 1.61 -13.31
N LYS A 37 -49.43 2.77 -13.23
CA LYS A 37 -49.65 3.76 -12.15
C LYS A 37 -50.42 4.92 -12.73
N ALA A 38 -51.74 5.01 -12.38
CA ALA A 38 -52.58 6.10 -12.82
C ALA A 38 -52.40 7.31 -11.90
N TYR A 39 -52.16 8.47 -12.52
CA TYR A 39 -51.93 9.74 -11.85
C TYR A 39 -53.01 10.74 -12.16
N ARG A 40 -53.64 11.32 -11.14
CA ARG A 40 -54.68 12.33 -11.22
C ARG A 40 -54.19 13.61 -10.48
N PRO A 41 -53.57 14.59 -11.18
CA PRO A 41 -52.88 15.72 -10.56
C PRO A 41 -53.81 16.61 -9.69
N PHE A 42 -55.07 16.75 -10.03
CA PHE A 42 -56.03 17.65 -9.37
C PHE A 42 -56.96 16.94 -8.38
N SER A 43 -56.82 15.62 -8.19
CA SER A 43 -57.65 14.85 -7.26
C SER A 43 -57.04 14.72 -5.86
N LYS A 44 -57.90 14.60 -4.83
CA LYS A 44 -57.41 14.29 -3.45
C LYS A 44 -56.66 12.99 -3.42
N LYS A 45 -57.15 11.92 -4.07
CA LYS A 45 -56.44 10.64 -4.24
C LYS A 45 -55.76 10.67 -5.61
N ARG A 46 -54.45 10.94 -5.59
CA ARG A 46 -53.69 11.23 -6.80
C ARG A 46 -53.23 9.98 -7.55
N PHE A 47 -52.98 8.87 -6.83
CA PHE A 47 -52.38 7.67 -7.44
C PHE A 47 -53.28 6.44 -7.27
N PHE A 48 -53.33 5.62 -8.32
CA PHE A 48 -53.95 4.32 -8.36
C PHE A 48 -52.99 3.36 -9.05
N TYR A 49 -53.04 2.08 -8.66
CA TYR A 49 -52.12 1.08 -9.15
C TYR A 49 -52.92 -0.11 -9.72
N GLY A 50 -52.54 -0.55 -10.90
CA GLY A 50 -53.11 -1.73 -11.55
C GLY A 50 -52.00 -2.67 -12.04
N GLY A 51 -52.31 -3.96 -12.12
CA GLY A 51 -51.36 -4.99 -12.53
C GLY A 51 -50.50 -5.51 -11.40
N ASN A 52 -49.36 -6.10 -11.71
CA ASN A 52 -48.42 -6.65 -10.73
C ASN A 52 -47.55 -5.58 -10.10
N THR A 53 -47.95 -5.03 -8.96
CA THR A 53 -47.25 -4.00 -8.22
C THR A 53 -46.18 -4.55 -7.26
N LYS A 54 -46.06 -5.87 -7.13
CA LYS A 54 -45.11 -6.54 -6.24
C LYS A 54 -43.71 -6.74 -6.85
N GLU A 55 -43.64 -6.85 -8.17
CA GLU A 55 -42.35 -6.83 -8.87
C GLU A 55 -41.85 -5.41 -8.99
N GLY A 56 -40.65 -5.17 -8.51
CA GLY A 56 -40.05 -3.84 -8.36
C GLY A 56 -40.13 -3.01 -9.63
N HIS A 57 -41.08 -2.04 -9.65
CA HIS A 57 -41.26 -1.11 -10.75
C HIS A 57 -40.09 -0.13 -10.82
N VAL A 58 -39.48 -0.01 -11.98
CA VAL A 58 -38.46 1.01 -12.29
C VAL A 58 -38.89 1.72 -13.56
N PHE A 59 -39.39 2.96 -13.43
CA PHE A 59 -39.78 3.78 -14.56
C PHE A 59 -38.56 4.38 -15.25
N GLY A 60 -38.55 4.33 -16.60
CA GLY A 60 -37.45 4.86 -17.41
C GLY A 60 -36.32 3.87 -17.71
N LEU A 61 -36.28 2.69 -17.07
CA LEU A 61 -35.21 1.72 -17.23
C LEU A 61 -35.00 1.22 -18.66
N ASP A 62 -36.12 0.92 -19.39
CA ASP A 62 -36.08 0.40 -20.75
C ASP A 62 -35.66 1.45 -21.78
N GLN A 63 -35.68 2.71 -21.44
CA GLN A 63 -35.31 3.85 -22.30
C GLN A 63 -33.86 4.27 -22.17
N LEU A 64 -33.13 3.70 -21.20
CA LEU A 64 -31.73 4.05 -20.96
C LEU A 64 -30.82 3.54 -22.09
N PRO A 65 -29.87 4.36 -22.56
CA PRO A 65 -28.83 3.93 -23.48
C PRO A 65 -27.98 2.81 -22.87
N LEU A 66 -27.30 2.01 -23.69
CA LEU A 66 -26.41 0.94 -23.22
C LEU A 66 -25.27 1.47 -22.37
N ARG A 67 -24.79 2.69 -22.63
CA ARG A 67 -23.75 3.40 -21.87
C ARG A 67 -24.06 4.90 -21.81
N GLY A 68 -23.60 5.56 -20.75
CA GLY A 68 -23.72 7.01 -20.58
C GLY A 68 -22.80 7.53 -19.51
N ASP A 69 -22.68 8.86 -19.39
CA ASP A 69 -21.86 9.48 -18.36
C ASP A 69 -22.61 9.51 -17.03
N THR A 70 -23.82 10.07 -17.00
CA THR A 70 -24.59 10.26 -15.77
C THR A 70 -25.98 9.65 -15.88
N LEU A 71 -26.40 8.97 -14.81
CA LEU A 71 -27.76 8.50 -14.59
C LEU A 71 -28.30 9.12 -13.32
N PHE A 72 -29.42 9.82 -13.42
CA PHE A 72 -30.16 10.32 -12.26
C PHE A 72 -31.20 9.31 -11.79
N ILE A 73 -31.28 9.11 -10.48
CA ILE A 73 -32.37 8.36 -9.82
C ILE A 73 -33.25 9.39 -9.12
N ALA A 74 -34.37 9.69 -9.72
CA ALA A 74 -35.29 10.74 -9.27
C ALA A 74 -36.35 10.22 -8.29
N GLY A 75 -37.05 11.14 -7.62
CA GLY A 75 -38.10 10.84 -6.63
C GLY A 75 -39.36 10.25 -7.23
N GLY A 76 -39.69 10.60 -8.49
CA GLY A 76 -40.91 10.16 -9.13
C GLY A 76 -40.90 10.21 -10.66
N GLU A 77 -41.95 9.66 -11.26
CA GLU A 77 -42.08 9.55 -12.73
C GLU A 77 -42.14 10.93 -13.42
N LYS A 78 -42.76 11.94 -12.78
CA LYS A 78 -42.80 13.31 -13.26
C LYS A 78 -41.37 13.87 -13.42
N ASP A 79 -40.51 13.58 -12.46
CA ASP A 79 -39.15 14.08 -12.43
C ASP A 79 -38.29 13.41 -13.47
N VAL A 80 -38.49 12.10 -13.69
CA VAL A 80 -37.86 11.36 -14.79
C VAL A 80 -38.24 11.97 -16.14
N LEU A 81 -39.52 12.28 -16.36
CA LEU A 81 -39.97 12.93 -17.60
C LEU A 81 -39.36 14.31 -17.78
N SER A 82 -39.26 15.06 -16.71
CA SER A 82 -38.65 16.39 -16.69
C SER A 82 -37.15 16.29 -17.06
N LEU A 83 -36.39 15.40 -16.44
CA LEU A 83 -34.99 15.17 -16.75
C LEU A 83 -34.78 14.72 -18.19
N VAL A 84 -35.55 13.73 -18.66
CA VAL A 84 -35.43 13.18 -20.02
C VAL A 84 -35.78 14.22 -21.08
N SER A 85 -36.78 15.08 -20.83
CA SER A 85 -37.12 16.18 -21.74
C SER A 85 -36.02 17.23 -21.89
N HIS A 86 -35.10 17.28 -20.92
CA HIS A 86 -33.93 18.18 -20.92
C HIS A 86 -32.63 17.46 -21.30
N GLY A 87 -32.71 16.21 -21.81
CA GLY A 87 -31.59 15.45 -22.36
C GLY A 87 -30.80 14.62 -21.35
N PHE A 88 -31.29 14.42 -20.12
CA PHE A 88 -30.64 13.63 -19.09
C PHE A 88 -31.17 12.19 -19.05
N ASN A 89 -30.31 11.23 -18.69
CA ASN A 89 -30.73 9.87 -18.40
C ASN A 89 -31.29 9.79 -16.99
N ALA A 90 -32.50 9.29 -16.83
CA ALA A 90 -33.13 9.21 -15.53
C ALA A 90 -34.01 7.98 -15.36
N ILE A 91 -34.10 7.49 -14.15
CA ILE A 91 -35.06 6.47 -13.70
C ILE A 91 -35.66 6.88 -12.36
N CYS A 92 -36.78 6.27 -12.00
CA CYS A 92 -37.24 6.31 -10.62
C CYS A 92 -37.80 4.94 -10.19
N PHE A 93 -37.84 4.74 -8.88
CA PHE A 93 -38.56 3.63 -8.25
C PHE A 93 -39.99 4.03 -7.93
N ASN A 94 -40.78 3.11 -7.43
CA ASN A 94 -42.20 3.37 -7.14
C ASN A 94 -42.45 4.51 -6.14
N SER A 95 -41.50 4.72 -5.23
CA SER A 95 -41.46 5.86 -4.27
C SER A 95 -40.03 6.05 -3.77
N GLU A 96 -39.73 7.20 -3.17
CA GLU A 96 -38.43 7.48 -2.51
C GLU A 96 -38.13 6.53 -1.35
N SER A 97 -39.16 5.96 -0.73
CA SER A 97 -39.03 4.98 0.36
C SER A 97 -38.89 3.53 -0.13
N ALA A 98 -38.96 3.29 -1.44
CA ALA A 98 -38.84 1.95 -2.00
C ALA A 98 -37.46 1.35 -1.76
N THR A 99 -37.40 0.05 -1.51
CA THR A 99 -36.13 -0.68 -1.44
C THR A 99 -35.50 -0.75 -2.83
N ILE A 100 -34.29 -0.24 -2.96
CA ILE A 100 -33.53 -0.24 -4.21
C ILE A 100 -32.77 -1.56 -4.34
N PRO A 101 -33.01 -2.36 -5.41
CA PRO A 101 -32.30 -3.62 -5.62
C PRO A 101 -30.81 -3.38 -5.91
N LYS A 102 -29.92 -3.84 -5.02
CA LYS A 102 -28.46 -3.72 -5.19
C LYS A 102 -27.96 -4.32 -6.52
N SER A 103 -28.52 -5.44 -6.94
CA SER A 103 -28.17 -6.09 -8.22
C SER A 103 -28.48 -5.21 -9.45
N LEU A 104 -29.52 -4.38 -9.39
CA LEU A 104 -29.82 -3.41 -10.44
C LEU A 104 -28.79 -2.28 -10.46
N ILE A 105 -28.51 -1.69 -9.28
CA ILE A 105 -27.52 -0.59 -9.19
C ILE A 105 -26.14 -1.06 -9.64
N ARG A 106 -25.72 -2.25 -9.24
CA ARG A 106 -24.47 -2.86 -9.75
C ARG A 106 -24.43 -2.91 -11.28
N ARG A 107 -25.51 -3.34 -11.96
CA ARG A 107 -25.58 -3.34 -13.42
C ARG A 107 -25.54 -1.94 -14.01
N LEU A 108 -26.20 -0.97 -13.37
CA LEU A 108 -26.23 0.42 -13.83
C LEU A 108 -24.88 1.12 -13.64
N SER A 109 -24.12 0.81 -12.58
CA SER A 109 -22.78 1.35 -12.37
C SER A 109 -21.74 0.86 -13.40
N PHE A 110 -21.99 -0.25 -14.11
CA PHE A 110 -21.19 -0.65 -15.28
C PHE A 110 -21.59 0.08 -16.58
N ARG A 111 -22.78 0.66 -16.62
CA ARG A 111 -23.32 1.36 -17.81
C ARG A 111 -23.07 2.87 -17.75
N PHE A 112 -23.04 3.44 -16.55
CA PHE A 112 -22.91 4.88 -16.30
C PHE A 112 -21.72 5.15 -15.40
N LYS A 113 -20.91 6.17 -15.73
CA LYS A 113 -19.78 6.58 -14.90
C LYS A 113 -20.24 7.09 -13.54
N HIS A 114 -21.38 7.79 -13.52
CA HIS A 114 -21.95 8.37 -12.32
C HIS A 114 -23.40 7.96 -12.18
N VAL A 115 -23.76 7.42 -11.02
CA VAL A 115 -25.14 7.20 -10.60
C VAL A 115 -25.43 8.16 -9.48
N VAL A 116 -26.45 9.02 -9.66
CA VAL A 116 -26.73 10.17 -8.79
C VAL A 116 -28.17 10.11 -8.29
N MET A 117 -28.34 10.10 -6.97
CA MET A 117 -29.65 10.26 -6.33
C MET A 117 -30.05 11.72 -6.38
N LEU A 118 -31.26 11.97 -6.87
CA LEU A 118 -31.84 13.32 -7.01
C LEU A 118 -33.31 13.27 -6.55
N TYR A 119 -33.51 13.25 -5.22
CA TYR A 119 -34.83 13.22 -4.60
C TYR A 119 -35.28 14.63 -4.20
N ASP A 120 -36.50 14.72 -3.66
CA ASP A 120 -37.03 15.98 -3.14
C ASP A 120 -36.08 16.59 -2.10
N VAL A 121 -35.91 17.90 -2.10
CA VAL A 121 -35.05 18.62 -1.12
C VAL A 121 -35.73 18.87 0.21
N ASP A 122 -37.00 18.46 0.39
CA ASP A 122 -37.66 18.55 1.70
C ASP A 122 -37.02 17.53 2.71
N ALA A 123 -37.29 17.71 4.00
CA ALA A 123 -36.70 16.90 5.06
C ALA A 123 -36.94 15.40 4.90
N THR A 124 -38.07 15.02 4.29
CA THR A 124 -38.42 13.61 4.05
C THR A 124 -37.63 13.01 2.90
N GLY A 125 -37.54 13.73 1.77
CA GLY A 125 -36.76 13.34 0.60
C GLY A 125 -35.28 13.25 0.91
N GLN A 126 -34.70 14.23 1.61
CA GLN A 126 -33.32 14.20 2.05
C GLN A 126 -33.01 12.98 2.94
N LYS A 127 -33.87 12.68 3.93
CA LYS A 127 -33.70 11.49 4.80
C LYS A 127 -33.70 10.18 4.00
N HIS A 128 -34.61 10.05 3.02
CA HIS A 128 -34.68 8.86 2.17
C HIS A 128 -33.47 8.76 1.25
N MET A 129 -33.01 9.88 0.71
CA MET A 129 -31.82 9.95 -0.13
C MET A 129 -30.55 9.55 0.64
N ASP A 130 -30.35 10.08 1.85
CA ASP A 130 -29.20 9.72 2.71
C ASP A 130 -29.18 8.23 3.03
N LYS A 131 -30.34 7.66 3.39
CA LYS A 131 -30.47 6.24 3.64
C LYS A 131 -30.18 5.39 2.41
N ALA A 132 -30.64 5.82 1.24
CA ALA A 132 -30.41 5.11 -0.01
C ALA A 132 -28.94 5.15 -0.40
N VAL A 133 -28.29 6.32 -0.35
CA VAL A 133 -26.86 6.48 -0.65
C VAL A 133 -26.00 5.63 0.30
N GLU A 134 -26.25 5.66 1.61
CA GLU A 134 -25.51 4.83 2.57
C GLU A 134 -25.68 3.33 2.29
N SER A 135 -26.89 2.88 1.93
CA SER A 135 -27.14 1.47 1.60
C SER A 135 -26.45 1.02 0.31
N LEU A 136 -26.07 1.95 -0.56
CA LEU A 136 -25.49 1.75 -1.89
C LEU A 136 -24.05 2.26 -2.01
N LYS A 137 -23.40 2.56 -0.89
CA LYS A 137 -22.04 3.14 -0.88
C LYS A 137 -21.00 2.30 -1.63
N GLU A 138 -21.14 0.99 -1.63
CA GLU A 138 -20.26 0.08 -2.38
C GLU A 138 -20.29 0.29 -3.90
N TYR A 139 -21.33 0.96 -4.42
CA TYR A 139 -21.48 1.29 -5.86
C TYR A 139 -21.16 2.77 -6.16
N HIS A 140 -20.59 3.50 -5.20
CA HIS A 140 -20.23 4.91 -5.34
C HIS A 140 -21.38 5.80 -5.83
N VAL A 141 -22.61 5.48 -5.42
CA VAL A 141 -23.78 6.31 -5.70
C VAL A 141 -23.64 7.64 -4.97
N LYS A 142 -23.81 8.73 -5.71
CA LYS A 142 -23.65 10.10 -5.20
C LYS A 142 -25.02 10.71 -4.91
N LYS A 143 -25.06 11.77 -4.13
CA LYS A 143 -26.26 12.55 -3.87
C LYS A 143 -26.08 13.97 -4.40
N LEU A 144 -27.09 14.50 -5.10
CA LEU A 144 -27.15 15.88 -5.55
C LEU A 144 -28.35 16.57 -4.90
N LEU A 145 -28.10 17.72 -4.27
CA LEU A 145 -29.15 18.59 -3.70
C LEU A 145 -29.36 19.77 -4.60
N LEU A 146 -30.61 20.02 -4.96
CA LEU A 146 -31.01 21.23 -5.71
C LEU A 146 -31.07 22.45 -4.77
N PRO A 147 -30.73 23.64 -5.23
CA PRO A 147 -30.81 24.88 -4.45
C PRO A 147 -32.25 25.39 -4.37
N LEU A 148 -33.17 24.57 -3.88
CA LEU A 148 -34.59 24.87 -3.71
C LEU A 148 -34.95 24.99 -2.22
N ARG A 149 -36.04 25.66 -1.91
CA ARG A 149 -36.47 25.96 -0.52
C ARG A 149 -37.05 24.74 0.22
N GLY A 150 -37.36 23.65 -0.48
CA GLY A 150 -38.01 22.47 0.11
C GLY A 150 -39.50 22.68 0.44
N SER A 151 -40.11 23.74 -0.08
CA SER A 151 -41.56 23.99 0.04
C SER A 151 -42.33 23.07 -0.91
N LYS A 152 -43.67 23.02 -0.74
CA LYS A 152 -44.52 22.19 -1.61
C LYS A 152 -44.44 22.56 -3.09
N GLU A 153 -44.10 23.83 -3.38
CA GLU A 153 -43.97 24.37 -4.74
C GLU A 153 -42.53 24.41 -5.25
N GLU A 154 -41.54 24.13 -4.41
CA GLU A 154 -40.11 24.22 -4.74
C GLU A 154 -39.33 23.11 -4.06
N LYS A 155 -39.44 21.87 -4.54
CA LYS A 155 -38.77 20.76 -3.87
C LYS A 155 -38.14 19.71 -4.77
N ASP A 156 -38.56 19.58 -6.02
CA ASP A 156 -38.12 18.56 -6.94
C ASP A 156 -37.50 19.14 -8.23
N ILE A 157 -36.90 18.28 -9.06
CA ILE A 157 -36.25 18.70 -10.31
C ILE A 157 -37.25 19.26 -11.33
N SER A 158 -38.49 18.83 -11.28
CA SER A 158 -39.52 19.41 -12.14
C SER A 158 -39.86 20.86 -11.73
N ASP A 159 -39.85 21.13 -10.42
CA ASP A 159 -40.01 22.51 -9.91
C ASP A 159 -38.78 23.35 -10.28
N PHE A 160 -37.57 22.80 -10.21
CA PHE A 160 -36.33 23.47 -10.62
C PHE A 160 -36.44 24.02 -12.05
N PHE A 161 -36.78 23.16 -13.01
CA PHE A 161 -36.97 23.58 -14.41
C PHE A 161 -38.19 24.51 -14.59
N ARG A 162 -39.28 24.30 -13.86
CA ARG A 162 -40.46 25.16 -13.89
C ARG A 162 -40.17 26.58 -13.41
N LEU A 163 -39.25 26.75 -12.48
CA LEU A 163 -38.79 28.06 -11.98
C LEU A 163 -37.85 28.77 -12.95
N GLY A 164 -37.53 28.17 -14.08
CA GLY A 164 -36.73 28.77 -15.15
C GLY A 164 -35.27 28.42 -15.17
N HIS A 165 -34.83 27.55 -14.26
CA HIS A 165 -33.47 27.03 -14.29
C HIS A 165 -33.21 26.21 -15.55
N LYS A 166 -31.98 26.27 -16.07
CA LYS A 166 -31.58 25.65 -17.32
C LYS A 166 -30.83 24.33 -17.08
N PRO A 167 -30.79 23.41 -18.10
CA PRO A 167 -29.99 22.20 -18.01
C PRO A 167 -28.50 22.42 -17.66
N GLY A 168 -27.91 23.54 -18.14
CA GLY A 168 -26.54 23.92 -17.82
C GLY A 168 -26.30 24.13 -16.33
N GLU A 169 -27.26 24.75 -15.63
CA GLU A 169 -27.18 24.99 -14.17
C GLU A 169 -27.20 23.63 -13.40
N LEU A 170 -27.97 22.65 -13.87
CA LEU A 170 -27.93 21.31 -13.28
C LEU A 170 -26.59 20.64 -13.47
N LEU A 171 -25.94 20.83 -14.64
CA LEU A 171 -24.59 20.33 -14.89
C LEU A 171 -23.53 21.02 -14.04
N GLU A 172 -23.66 22.35 -13.80
CA GLU A 172 -22.77 23.06 -12.89
C GLU A 172 -22.90 22.52 -11.46
N LEU A 173 -24.12 22.39 -10.94
CA LEU A 173 -24.36 21.79 -9.62
C LEU A 173 -23.80 20.36 -9.51
N PHE A 174 -23.91 19.58 -10.58
CA PHE A 174 -23.34 18.25 -10.63
C PHE A 174 -21.80 18.29 -10.60
N THR A 175 -21.18 19.21 -11.33
CA THR A 175 -19.73 19.38 -11.35
C THR A 175 -19.21 19.84 -9.98
N ASP A 176 -19.87 20.82 -9.37
CA ASP A 176 -19.53 21.28 -8.01
C ASP A 176 -19.61 20.16 -6.97
N MET A 177 -20.66 19.32 -7.09
CA MET A 177 -20.80 18.14 -6.23
C MET A 177 -19.66 17.12 -6.44
N LEU A 178 -19.21 16.92 -7.68
CA LEU A 178 -18.06 16.05 -7.96
C LEU A 178 -16.76 16.64 -7.39
N ASP A 179 -16.54 17.93 -7.55
CA ASP A 179 -15.37 18.63 -7.03
C ASP A 179 -15.32 18.53 -5.50
N GLU A 180 -16.42 18.75 -4.82
CA GLU A 180 -16.49 18.59 -3.36
C GLU A 180 -16.29 17.12 -2.94
N HIS A 181 -16.89 16.17 -3.66
CA HIS A 181 -16.73 14.74 -3.39
C HIS A 181 -15.27 14.27 -3.52
N TYR A 182 -14.52 14.80 -4.48
CA TYR A 182 -13.13 14.42 -4.71
C TYR A 182 -12.11 15.34 -4.04
N LYS A 183 -12.52 16.43 -3.45
CA LYS A 183 -11.66 17.45 -2.85
C LYS A 183 -10.64 16.88 -1.87
N GLU A 184 -11.09 16.03 -0.95
CA GLU A 184 -10.20 15.37 0.02
C GLU A 184 -9.17 14.46 -0.67
N THR A 185 -9.61 13.64 -1.62
CA THR A 185 -8.74 12.75 -2.41
C THR A 185 -7.74 13.54 -3.23
N MET A 186 -8.17 14.61 -3.90
CA MET A 186 -7.29 15.46 -4.69
C MET A 186 -6.30 16.23 -3.82
N SER A 187 -6.71 16.64 -2.61
CA SER A 187 -5.81 17.25 -1.63
C SER A 187 -4.72 16.28 -1.16
N MET A 188 -5.08 15.00 -0.89
CA MET A 188 -4.11 13.97 -0.55
C MET A 188 -3.14 13.72 -1.72
N LEU A 189 -3.65 13.59 -2.94
CA LEU A 189 -2.82 13.37 -4.13
C LEU A 189 -1.88 14.54 -4.40
N ALA A 190 -2.32 15.78 -4.20
CA ALA A 190 -1.49 16.96 -4.37
C ALA A 190 -0.26 16.96 -3.44
N SER A 191 -0.39 16.38 -2.24
CA SER A 191 0.73 16.21 -1.31
C SER A 191 1.74 15.13 -1.74
N CYS A 192 1.32 14.21 -2.61
CA CYS A 192 2.12 13.09 -3.14
C CYS A 192 2.70 13.39 -4.54
N GLU A 193 2.35 14.53 -5.14
CA GLU A 193 2.77 14.87 -6.49
C GLU A 193 4.28 15.09 -6.58
N ILE A 194 4.96 14.33 -7.44
CA ILE A 194 6.37 14.52 -7.75
C ILE A 194 6.50 15.54 -8.89
N ARG A 195 7.02 16.71 -8.57
CA ARG A 195 7.23 17.79 -9.55
C ARG A 195 8.63 17.73 -10.13
N TYR A 196 8.76 17.47 -11.41
CA TYR A 196 10.05 17.35 -12.09
C TYR A 196 10.96 18.57 -11.88
N GLY A 197 10.40 19.77 -11.82
CA GLY A 197 11.15 21.01 -11.58
C GLY A 197 11.57 21.24 -10.11
N ASN A 198 11.17 20.37 -9.18
CA ASN A 198 11.52 20.44 -7.77
C ASN A 198 11.89 19.04 -7.27
N PRO A 199 13.09 18.53 -7.60
CA PRO A 199 13.51 17.20 -7.19
C PRO A 199 13.57 17.10 -5.66
N PRO A 200 13.11 15.97 -5.08
CA PRO A 200 13.24 15.73 -3.66
C PRO A 200 14.72 15.61 -3.26
N GLU A 201 15.03 15.94 -2.02
CA GLU A 201 16.36 15.68 -1.47
C GLU A 201 16.64 14.16 -1.50
N PRO A 202 17.86 13.75 -1.89
CA PRO A 202 18.24 12.34 -1.85
C PRO A 202 18.19 11.81 -0.41
N PRO A 203 17.84 10.53 -0.21
CA PRO A 203 17.85 9.92 1.12
C PRO A 203 19.27 9.94 1.69
N GLU A 204 19.38 10.29 2.95
CA GLU A 204 20.64 10.32 3.68
C GLU A 204 21.05 8.90 4.09
N SER A 205 22.28 8.48 3.79
CA SER A 205 22.83 7.20 4.23
C SER A 205 23.22 7.27 5.71
N ILE A 206 22.60 6.42 6.52
CA ILE A 206 22.88 6.30 7.97
C ILE A 206 23.84 5.14 8.24
N VAL A 207 23.73 4.05 7.47
CA VAL A 207 24.62 2.89 7.58
C VAL A 207 25.16 2.56 6.20
N THR A 208 26.49 2.55 6.07
CA THR A 208 27.18 2.12 4.84
C THR A 208 28.20 1.02 5.16
N ILE A 209 28.50 0.20 4.18
CA ILE A 209 29.59 -0.79 4.23
C ILE A 209 30.36 -0.64 2.92
N ASN A 210 31.66 -0.34 3.00
CA ASN A 210 32.50 -0.10 1.82
C ASN A 210 31.85 0.93 0.87
N GLU A 211 31.41 2.08 1.40
CA GLU A 211 30.74 3.19 0.67
C GLU A 211 29.34 2.82 0.09
N VAL A 212 28.91 1.57 0.21
CA VAL A 212 27.61 1.14 -0.27
C VAL A 212 26.56 1.38 0.83
N SER A 213 25.53 2.16 0.51
CA SER A 213 24.43 2.44 1.44
C SER A 213 23.58 1.20 1.66
N VAL A 214 23.55 0.68 2.88
CA VAL A 214 22.69 -0.44 3.29
C VAL A 214 21.49 0.01 4.11
N GLY A 215 21.57 1.19 4.74
CA GLY A 215 20.49 1.78 5.52
C GLY A 215 20.42 3.30 5.32
N SER A 216 19.36 3.79 4.66
CA SER A 216 19.14 5.21 4.37
C SER A 216 17.79 5.70 4.89
N THR A 217 17.68 7.00 5.12
CA THR A 217 16.44 7.64 5.58
C THR A 217 15.27 7.38 4.62
N GLY A 218 14.07 7.20 5.17
CA GLY A 218 12.87 6.85 4.42
C GLY A 218 12.80 5.38 4.01
N ASN A 219 13.68 4.51 4.53
CA ASN A 219 13.76 3.11 4.13
C ASN A 219 13.86 2.16 5.33
N LEU A 220 13.65 0.86 5.05
CA LEU A 220 13.86 -0.22 5.99
C LEU A 220 15.22 -0.89 5.71
N LEU A 221 15.97 -1.20 6.78
CA LEU A 221 17.11 -2.11 6.77
C LEU A 221 16.72 -3.38 7.55
N ALA A 222 16.83 -4.54 6.95
CA ALA A 222 16.58 -5.80 7.64
C ALA A 222 17.89 -6.47 8.09
N LEU A 223 17.94 -6.89 9.36
CA LEU A 223 18.98 -7.76 9.88
C LEU A 223 18.38 -9.14 10.13
N THR A 224 18.99 -10.18 9.56
CA THR A 224 18.51 -11.54 9.69
C THR A 224 19.62 -12.50 10.05
N GLY A 225 19.26 -13.67 10.56
CA GLY A 225 20.21 -14.71 10.93
C GLY A 225 19.61 -15.71 11.90
N SER A 226 20.30 -16.83 12.10
CA SER A 226 19.91 -17.85 13.08
C SER A 226 20.02 -17.31 14.52
N GLU A 227 19.41 -18.01 15.46
CA GLU A 227 19.59 -17.71 16.89
C GLU A 227 21.07 -17.87 17.29
N GLY A 228 21.56 -16.95 18.11
CA GLY A 228 22.96 -16.95 18.53
C GLY A 228 23.99 -16.56 17.45
N SER A 229 23.55 -16.10 16.28
CA SER A 229 24.45 -15.73 15.17
C SER A 229 25.20 -14.40 15.37
N GLY A 230 24.88 -13.61 16.40
CA GLY A 230 25.55 -12.33 16.65
C GLY A 230 24.78 -11.09 16.20
N LYS A 231 23.49 -11.23 15.82
CA LYS A 231 22.64 -10.08 15.42
C LYS A 231 22.65 -8.94 16.42
N SER A 232 22.41 -9.23 17.71
CA SER A 232 22.38 -8.22 18.78
C SER A 232 23.74 -7.53 18.98
N ASN A 233 24.87 -8.23 18.73
CA ASN A 233 26.19 -7.63 18.79
C ASN A 233 26.43 -6.65 17.64
N TYR A 234 26.04 -7.03 16.42
CA TYR A 234 26.13 -6.14 15.25
C TYR A 234 25.20 -4.94 15.40
N LEU A 235 23.97 -5.17 15.84
CA LEU A 235 23.03 -4.10 16.15
C LEU A 235 23.56 -3.13 17.20
N GLY A 236 24.18 -3.68 18.27
CA GLY A 236 24.83 -2.88 19.31
C GLY A 236 25.99 -2.03 18.77
N ALA A 237 26.73 -2.51 17.78
CA ALA A 237 27.77 -1.74 17.13
C ALA A 237 27.21 -0.59 16.28
N LEU A 238 26.13 -0.82 15.54
CA LEU A 238 25.43 0.22 14.79
C LEU A 238 24.88 1.31 15.73
N LEU A 239 24.22 0.91 16.82
CA LEU A 239 23.72 1.84 17.83
C LEU A 239 24.86 2.63 18.51
N ALA A 240 25.99 1.97 18.80
CA ALA A 240 27.15 2.65 19.33
C ALA A 240 27.67 3.73 18.37
N GLY A 241 27.71 3.46 17.07
CA GLY A 241 28.06 4.44 16.04
C GLY A 241 27.17 5.68 16.05
N THR A 242 25.86 5.49 16.27
CA THR A 242 24.92 6.62 16.30
C THR A 242 25.07 7.51 17.54
N ILE A 243 25.46 6.94 18.70
CA ILE A 243 25.56 7.69 19.97
C ILE A 243 26.98 8.17 20.31
N ALA A 244 27.99 7.71 19.57
CA ALA A 244 29.35 8.13 19.72
C ALA A 244 29.55 9.61 19.32
N HIS A 245 30.54 10.26 19.94
CA HIS A 245 30.93 11.57 19.47
C HIS A 245 31.52 11.49 18.06
N PRO A 246 31.21 12.42 17.13
CA PRO A 246 31.67 12.36 15.74
C PRO A 246 33.19 12.18 15.55
N GLU A 247 33.98 12.75 16.47
CA GLU A 247 35.44 12.66 16.45
C GLU A 247 36.00 11.38 17.11
N SER A 248 35.13 10.53 17.65
CA SER A 248 35.55 9.31 18.35
C SER A 248 35.71 8.17 17.35
N GLU A 249 36.90 7.65 17.23
CA GLU A 249 37.14 6.38 16.55
C GLU A 249 36.58 5.24 17.41
N ILE A 250 35.53 4.60 16.92
CA ILE A 250 34.93 3.45 17.58
C ILE A 250 34.81 2.27 16.60
N GLU A 251 34.77 1.08 17.19
CA GLU A 251 34.61 -0.17 16.43
C GLU A 251 33.12 -0.39 16.07
N THR A 252 32.78 -0.32 14.81
CA THR A 252 31.42 -0.50 14.28
C THR A 252 31.27 -1.77 13.45
N LEU A 253 32.17 -2.73 13.63
CA LEU A 253 32.16 -4.05 12.95
C LEU A 253 32.20 -3.95 11.41
N GLY A 254 33.02 -3.00 10.92
CA GLY A 254 33.22 -2.79 9.47
C GLY A 254 32.12 -2.02 8.78
N SER A 255 31.22 -1.41 9.54
CA SER A 255 30.18 -0.51 9.02
C SER A 255 30.53 0.94 9.33
N ASP A 256 30.30 1.85 8.39
CA ASP A 256 30.34 3.28 8.67
C ASP A 256 28.94 3.72 9.08
N VAL A 257 28.82 4.29 10.27
CA VAL A 257 27.55 4.72 10.85
C VAL A 257 27.57 6.21 11.07
N LYS A 258 26.60 6.90 10.50
CA LYS A 258 26.48 8.33 10.69
C LYS A 258 26.12 8.66 12.14
N SER A 259 26.96 9.43 12.80
CA SER A 259 26.70 9.92 14.17
C SER A 259 25.51 10.88 14.22
N ASN A 260 24.83 10.90 15.36
CA ASN A 260 23.65 11.75 15.57
C ASN A 260 24.05 13.15 16.08
N GLU A 261 24.64 13.96 15.21
CA GLU A 261 25.12 15.30 15.55
C GLU A 261 24.00 16.27 15.97
N ASN A 262 22.79 16.05 15.49
CA ASN A 262 21.66 16.93 15.74
C ASN A 262 20.85 16.56 17.00
N GLY A 263 21.24 15.54 17.75
CA GLY A 263 20.53 15.10 18.94
C GLY A 263 19.09 14.62 18.69
N ARG A 264 18.78 14.16 17.47
CA ARG A 264 17.49 13.57 17.11
C ARG A 264 17.27 12.28 17.87
N ALA A 265 16.02 11.85 18.03
CA ALA A 265 15.72 10.61 18.74
C ALA A 265 16.40 9.39 18.08
N VAL A 266 17.01 8.54 18.89
CA VAL A 266 17.41 7.17 18.52
C VAL A 266 16.58 6.23 19.38
N LEU A 267 15.76 5.39 18.75
CA LEU A 267 14.76 4.57 19.43
C LEU A 267 15.08 3.09 19.26
N PHE A 268 15.26 2.39 20.37
CA PHE A 268 15.54 0.97 20.38
C PHE A 268 14.44 0.23 21.13
N TYR A 269 13.72 -0.62 20.43
CA TYR A 269 12.64 -1.48 20.94
C TYR A 269 13.06 -2.94 20.87
N ASP A 270 12.97 -3.64 21.97
CA ASP A 270 13.28 -5.06 22.10
C ASP A 270 12.03 -5.81 22.58
N THR A 271 11.63 -6.86 21.86
CA THR A 271 10.45 -7.66 22.17
C THR A 271 10.77 -9.04 22.72
N GLU A 272 12.04 -9.45 22.70
CA GLU A 272 12.48 -10.84 22.96
C GLU A 272 13.25 -10.99 24.27
N GLN A 273 13.99 -9.97 24.70
CA GLN A 273 14.96 -10.09 25.79
C GLN A 273 14.42 -9.63 27.14
N SER A 274 14.90 -10.28 28.20
CA SER A 274 14.63 -9.82 29.57
C SER A 274 15.25 -8.45 29.83
N GLU A 275 14.72 -7.69 30.79
CA GLU A 275 15.25 -6.38 31.19
C GLU A 275 16.74 -6.43 31.55
N ALA A 276 17.17 -7.47 32.27
CA ALA A 276 18.56 -7.65 32.64
C ALA A 276 19.49 -7.85 31.44
N GLN A 277 19.03 -8.61 30.42
CA GLN A 277 19.80 -8.84 29.21
C GLN A 277 19.84 -7.57 28.36
N LEU A 278 18.72 -6.87 28.21
CA LEU A 278 18.65 -5.60 27.49
C LEU A 278 19.53 -4.54 28.14
N TYR A 279 19.53 -4.41 29.49
CA TYR A 279 20.42 -3.53 30.22
C TYR A 279 21.90 -3.85 29.95
N LYS A 280 22.28 -5.14 29.93
CA LYS A 280 23.62 -5.57 29.57
C LYS A 280 24.01 -5.15 28.14
N ASN A 281 23.11 -5.29 27.20
CA ASN A 281 23.34 -4.87 25.81
C ASN A 281 23.50 -3.36 25.69
N VAL A 282 22.66 -2.57 26.37
CA VAL A 282 22.80 -1.10 26.43
C VAL A 282 24.12 -0.70 27.08
N SER A 283 24.55 -1.37 28.16
CA SER A 283 25.83 -1.13 28.79
C SER A 283 27.03 -1.40 27.86
N GLN A 284 26.93 -2.41 27.00
CA GLN A 284 27.94 -2.68 25.97
C GLN A 284 27.93 -1.60 24.86
N ILE A 285 26.74 -1.13 24.42
CA ILE A 285 26.61 -0.03 23.47
C ILE A 285 27.29 1.22 23.98
N VAL A 286 26.98 1.64 25.20
CA VAL A 286 27.57 2.82 25.88
C VAL A 286 29.10 2.71 25.97
N ARG A 287 29.61 1.53 26.39
CA ARG A 287 31.03 1.27 26.47
C ARG A 287 31.73 1.31 25.12
N ARG A 288 31.13 0.69 24.09
CA ARG A 288 31.63 0.70 22.70
C ARG A 288 31.69 2.13 22.14
N ALA A 289 30.65 2.92 22.40
CA ALA A 289 30.56 4.31 21.98
C ALA A 289 31.54 5.24 22.73
N LYS A 290 32.23 4.72 23.75
CA LYS A 290 33.16 5.50 24.64
C LYS A 290 32.48 6.69 25.32
N VAL A 291 31.19 6.56 25.66
CA VAL A 291 30.44 7.58 26.41
C VAL A 291 30.14 7.10 27.82
N ASN A 292 30.03 8.03 28.78
CA ASN A 292 29.79 7.68 30.17
C ASN A 292 28.34 7.26 30.45
N HIS A 293 27.40 7.85 29.72
CA HIS A 293 25.97 7.62 29.88
C HIS A 293 25.29 7.65 28.52
N PRO A 294 24.16 6.94 28.32
CA PRO A 294 23.35 7.11 27.13
C PRO A 294 22.90 8.57 27.02
N PRO A 295 22.98 9.17 25.83
CA PRO A 295 22.41 10.51 25.61
C PRO A 295 20.90 10.53 25.90
N ILE A 296 20.35 11.68 26.30
CA ILE A 296 18.93 11.81 26.66
C ILE A 296 17.95 11.46 25.51
N TRP A 297 18.41 11.63 24.28
CA TRP A 297 17.67 11.32 23.07
C TRP A 297 17.80 9.84 22.64
N PHE A 298 18.64 9.04 23.30
CA PHE A 298 18.72 7.59 23.10
C PHE A 298 17.73 6.90 24.03
N LYS A 299 16.67 6.32 23.49
CA LYS A 299 15.58 5.69 24.24
C LYS A 299 15.55 4.19 23.95
N THR A 300 15.57 3.39 25.00
CA THR A 300 15.51 1.92 24.90
C THR A 300 14.33 1.39 25.69
N TYR A 301 13.60 0.47 25.09
CA TYR A 301 12.38 -0.11 25.66
C TYR A 301 12.38 -1.63 25.52
N GLY A 302 12.23 -2.34 26.65
CA GLY A 302 11.91 -3.77 26.69
C GLY A 302 10.40 -3.97 26.68
N LEU A 303 9.88 -4.51 25.58
CA LEU A 303 8.44 -4.65 25.36
C LEU A 303 7.89 -6.03 25.70
N ILE A 304 8.71 -6.92 26.27
CA ILE A 304 8.34 -8.31 26.57
C ILE A 304 7.11 -8.41 27.50
N GLY A 305 6.94 -7.44 28.40
CA GLY A 305 5.80 -7.38 29.34
C GLY A 305 4.49 -6.91 28.72
N MET A 306 4.50 -6.43 27.46
CA MET A 306 3.31 -5.93 26.77
C MET A 306 2.70 -7.00 25.87
N ASN A 307 1.38 -6.96 25.67
CA ASN A 307 0.74 -7.74 24.62
C ASN A 307 1.08 -7.15 23.22
N ARG A 308 0.88 -7.92 22.16
CA ARG A 308 1.29 -7.56 20.80
C ARG A 308 0.67 -6.26 20.28
N HIS A 309 -0.61 -6.08 20.51
CA HIS A 309 -1.33 -4.87 20.09
C HIS A 309 -0.77 -3.62 20.76
N ASP A 310 -0.51 -3.70 22.06
CA ASP A 310 0.06 -2.59 22.82
C ASP A 310 1.51 -2.30 22.43
N ARG A 311 2.30 -3.33 22.04
CA ARG A 311 3.68 -3.13 21.54
C ARG A 311 3.69 -2.23 20.30
N LEU A 312 2.93 -2.58 19.27
CA LEU A 312 2.88 -1.79 18.03
C LEU A 312 2.35 -0.37 18.29
N THR A 313 1.26 -0.24 19.03
CA THR A 313 0.68 1.05 19.41
C THR A 313 1.68 1.92 20.18
N SER A 314 2.44 1.33 21.10
CA SER A 314 3.45 2.04 21.89
C SER A 314 4.62 2.52 21.01
N ILE A 315 5.06 1.70 20.06
CA ILE A 315 6.08 2.10 19.07
C ILE A 315 5.59 3.32 18.27
N LEU A 316 4.38 3.25 17.70
CA LEU A 316 3.80 4.32 16.89
C LEU A 316 3.70 5.64 17.68
N HIS A 317 3.10 5.58 18.87
CA HIS A 317 2.90 6.77 19.70
C HIS A 317 4.22 7.36 20.20
N SER A 318 5.19 6.52 20.55
CA SER A 318 6.49 7.01 21.01
C SER A 318 7.32 7.62 19.87
N MET A 319 7.26 7.07 18.66
CA MET A 319 7.88 7.68 17.48
C MET A 319 7.31 9.08 17.23
N ASP A 320 5.98 9.22 17.23
CA ASP A 320 5.32 10.50 17.05
C ASP A 320 5.75 11.51 18.13
N ARG A 321 5.69 11.13 19.40
CA ARG A 321 6.09 11.98 20.51
C ARG A 321 7.54 12.43 20.39
N TYR A 322 8.48 11.50 20.19
CA TYR A 322 9.91 11.82 20.19
C TYR A 322 10.36 12.56 18.94
N TYR A 323 9.65 12.42 17.83
CA TYR A 323 9.88 13.25 16.67
C TYR A 323 9.76 14.75 17.00
N TYR A 324 8.72 15.13 17.73
CA TYR A 324 8.53 16.54 18.16
C TYR A 324 9.44 16.92 19.33
N GLU A 325 9.68 16.02 20.27
CA GLU A 325 10.50 16.31 21.46
C GLU A 325 11.97 16.56 21.10
N TYR A 326 12.50 15.83 20.10
CA TYR A 326 13.92 15.93 19.70
C TYR A 326 14.12 16.53 18.30
N GLY A 327 13.10 17.08 17.69
CA GLY A 327 13.20 17.71 16.36
C GLY A 327 13.47 16.74 15.21
N GLY A 328 13.15 15.46 15.38
CA GLY A 328 13.30 14.39 14.39
C GLY A 328 13.73 13.07 14.99
N ILE A 329 13.77 12.04 14.15
CA ILE A 329 14.25 10.70 14.49
C ILE A 329 15.45 10.39 13.60
N HIS A 330 16.59 10.03 14.20
CA HIS A 330 17.80 9.64 13.48
C HIS A 330 17.74 8.17 13.06
N LEU A 331 17.40 7.28 14.00
CA LEU A 331 17.39 5.85 13.81
C LEU A 331 16.32 5.19 14.67
N VAL A 332 15.63 4.21 14.12
CA VAL A 332 14.73 3.32 14.87
C VAL A 332 15.21 1.88 14.71
N VAL A 333 15.21 1.14 15.79
CA VAL A 333 15.54 -0.28 15.83
C VAL A 333 14.38 -1.04 16.46
N ILE A 334 13.94 -2.10 15.81
CA ILE A 334 12.93 -3.04 16.33
C ILE A 334 13.56 -4.43 16.31
N ASP A 335 14.03 -4.90 17.47
CA ASP A 335 14.53 -6.26 17.64
C ASP A 335 13.37 -7.20 17.96
N GLY A 336 13.06 -8.12 17.01
CA GLY A 336 11.95 -9.06 17.10
C GLY A 336 10.64 -8.56 16.46
N ILE A 337 10.67 -8.03 15.22
CA ILE A 337 9.45 -7.54 14.54
C ILE A 337 8.37 -8.61 14.37
N ALA A 338 8.72 -9.90 14.39
CA ALA A 338 7.77 -11.00 14.32
C ALA A 338 6.76 -11.01 15.49
N ASP A 339 7.14 -10.42 16.60
CA ASP A 339 6.32 -10.33 17.80
C ASP A 339 5.30 -9.19 17.78
N LEU A 340 5.25 -8.41 16.72
CA LEU A 340 4.28 -7.34 16.53
C LEU A 340 3.01 -7.80 15.82
N ILE A 341 2.99 -9.03 15.27
CA ILE A 341 1.84 -9.62 14.56
C ILE A 341 1.48 -11.00 15.12
N ASP A 342 0.25 -11.45 14.89
CA ASP A 342 -0.25 -12.71 15.43
C ASP A 342 0.42 -13.94 14.85
N GLY A 343 0.91 -13.88 13.62
CA GLY A 343 1.64 -14.95 12.98
C GLY A 343 2.44 -14.51 11.77
N VAL A 344 3.69 -14.97 11.68
CA VAL A 344 4.58 -14.66 10.54
C VAL A 344 4.10 -15.20 9.20
N ASN A 345 3.15 -16.13 9.22
CA ASN A 345 2.51 -16.73 8.05
C ASN A 345 1.13 -16.11 7.74
N ASP A 346 0.67 -15.15 8.52
CA ASP A 346 -0.50 -14.35 8.21
C ASP A 346 -0.11 -13.25 7.21
N GLU A 347 -0.56 -13.40 5.98
CA GLU A 347 -0.20 -12.51 4.88
C GLU A 347 -0.74 -11.09 5.12
N GLU A 348 -1.98 -10.95 5.55
CA GLU A 348 -2.64 -9.65 5.75
C GLU A 348 -1.92 -8.84 6.83
N SER A 349 -1.68 -9.43 8.00
CA SER A 349 -0.97 -8.78 9.10
C SER A 349 0.49 -8.46 8.75
N ALA A 350 1.16 -9.35 7.99
CA ALA A 350 2.53 -9.12 7.55
C ALA A 350 2.64 -7.94 6.58
N VAL A 351 1.76 -7.89 5.58
CA VAL A 351 1.69 -6.76 4.63
C VAL A 351 1.39 -5.46 5.37
N ALA A 352 0.37 -5.45 6.24
CA ALA A 352 -0.04 -4.26 6.99
C ALA A 352 1.10 -3.71 7.87
N LEU A 353 1.81 -4.59 8.60
CA LEU A 353 2.94 -4.19 9.45
C LEU A 353 4.07 -3.57 8.62
N ILE A 354 4.50 -4.25 7.55
CA ILE A 354 5.64 -3.77 6.76
C ILE A 354 5.30 -2.50 5.98
N ASP A 355 4.08 -2.37 5.47
CA ASP A 355 3.61 -1.15 4.83
C ASP A 355 3.59 0.02 5.82
N GLU A 356 3.13 -0.20 7.06
CA GLU A 356 3.12 0.82 8.10
C GLU A 356 4.54 1.23 8.51
N LEU A 357 5.45 0.29 8.76
CA LEU A 357 6.85 0.61 9.09
C LEU A 357 7.53 1.38 7.94
N PHE A 358 7.29 0.99 6.69
CA PHE A 358 7.83 1.69 5.53
C PHE A 358 7.25 3.11 5.40
N ARG A 359 5.95 3.28 5.64
CA ARG A 359 5.27 4.58 5.68
C ARG A 359 5.87 5.49 6.76
N LEU A 360 6.09 4.97 7.96
CA LEU A 360 6.70 5.71 9.08
C LEU A 360 8.14 6.12 8.78
N ALA A 361 8.94 5.22 8.18
CA ALA A 361 10.29 5.57 7.75
C ALA A 361 10.29 6.79 6.82
N GLY A 362 9.35 6.83 5.86
CA GLY A 362 9.16 7.96 4.94
C GLY A 362 8.69 9.24 5.63
N ILE A 363 7.67 9.17 6.48
CA ILE A 363 7.09 10.32 7.17
C ILE A 363 8.12 10.99 8.10
N TYR A 364 8.80 10.18 8.92
CA TYR A 364 9.79 10.69 9.88
C TYR A 364 11.19 10.90 9.29
N LYS A 365 11.37 10.60 7.99
CA LYS A 365 12.67 10.65 7.29
C LYS A 365 13.77 9.97 8.12
N THR A 366 13.50 8.75 8.56
CA THR A 366 14.41 7.94 9.38
C THR A 366 14.69 6.59 8.73
N VAL A 367 15.73 5.88 9.16
CA VAL A 367 15.89 4.46 8.83
C VAL A 367 15.28 3.62 9.96
N ILE A 368 14.52 2.59 9.60
CA ILE A 368 14.02 1.61 10.57
C ILE A 368 14.75 0.29 10.35
N ILE A 369 15.52 -0.13 11.34
CA ILE A 369 16.20 -1.43 11.34
C ILE A 369 15.24 -2.47 11.93
N CYS A 370 14.92 -3.47 11.12
CA CYS A 370 14.03 -4.57 11.48
C CYS A 370 14.84 -5.85 11.67
N VAL A 371 14.82 -6.43 12.87
CA VAL A 371 15.49 -7.71 13.14
C VAL A 371 14.49 -8.86 13.08
N LEU A 372 14.85 -9.91 12.34
CA LEU A 372 14.05 -11.11 12.22
C LEU A 372 14.91 -12.37 12.03
N HIS A 373 14.33 -13.53 12.37
CA HIS A 373 15.01 -14.81 12.20
C HIS A 373 14.88 -15.35 10.77
N LEU A 374 15.90 -16.09 10.32
CA LEU A 374 15.84 -16.88 9.07
C LEU A 374 14.86 -18.05 9.21
N SER A 375 14.35 -18.52 8.07
CA SER A 375 13.64 -19.80 8.03
C SER A 375 14.61 -20.96 8.31
N PRO A 376 14.11 -22.13 8.80
CA PRO A 376 14.95 -23.31 9.02
C PRO A 376 15.71 -23.77 7.76
N SER A 377 15.22 -23.47 6.57
CA SER A 377 15.85 -23.80 5.29
C SER A 377 17.04 -22.92 4.91
N ARG A 378 17.37 -21.88 5.70
CA ARG A 378 18.47 -20.92 5.52
C ARG A 378 18.49 -20.09 4.23
N TYR A 379 17.61 -20.35 3.26
CA TYR A 379 17.61 -19.68 1.94
C TYR A 379 16.58 -18.57 1.79
N LYS A 380 15.57 -18.50 2.69
CA LYS A 380 14.51 -17.50 2.64
C LYS A 380 14.26 -16.91 4.03
N LEU A 381 13.85 -15.66 4.06
CA LEU A 381 13.33 -15.03 5.28
C LEU A 381 12.04 -15.76 5.71
N ARG A 382 11.76 -15.79 7.02
CA ARG A 382 10.68 -16.59 7.59
C ARG A 382 9.29 -16.07 7.24
N GLY A 383 8.47 -16.88 6.58
CA GLY A 383 7.05 -16.64 6.34
C GLY A 383 6.75 -15.48 5.40
N HIS A 384 5.47 -15.06 5.36
CA HIS A 384 5.01 -13.90 4.59
C HIS A 384 5.68 -12.60 5.05
N LEU A 385 5.92 -12.44 6.34
CA LEU A 385 6.64 -11.29 6.91
C LEU A 385 8.03 -11.13 6.28
N GLY A 386 8.77 -12.24 6.14
CA GLY A 386 10.08 -12.23 5.49
C GLY A 386 10.00 -11.86 4.01
N SER A 387 9.00 -12.35 3.29
CA SER A 387 8.77 -12.03 1.88
C SER A 387 8.45 -10.54 1.68
N GLU A 388 7.63 -9.95 2.54
CA GLU A 388 7.28 -8.52 2.48
C GLU A 388 8.47 -7.63 2.81
N ILE A 389 9.26 -7.96 3.82
CA ILE A 389 10.52 -7.25 4.10
C ILE A 389 11.47 -7.35 2.90
N GLN A 390 11.61 -8.53 2.29
CA GLN A 390 12.46 -8.70 1.12
C GLN A 390 12.01 -7.81 -0.05
N ARG A 391 10.73 -7.61 -0.20
CA ARG A 391 10.15 -6.71 -1.22
C ARG A 391 10.42 -5.23 -0.91
N LYS A 392 10.20 -4.79 0.33
CA LYS A 392 10.18 -3.36 0.72
C LYS A 392 11.54 -2.83 1.19
N ALA A 393 12.35 -3.61 1.91
CA ALA A 393 13.61 -3.14 2.47
C ALA A 393 14.59 -2.67 1.38
N ALA A 394 15.32 -1.59 1.68
CA ALA A 394 16.41 -1.10 0.84
C ALA A 394 17.68 -1.94 1.01
N GLY A 395 17.97 -2.38 2.23
CA GLY A 395 19.06 -3.27 2.56
C GLY A 395 18.60 -4.50 3.35
N ILE A 396 19.23 -5.65 3.12
CA ILE A 396 19.07 -6.86 3.91
C ILE A 396 20.44 -7.44 4.17
N LEU A 397 20.81 -7.56 5.44
CA LEU A 397 22.04 -8.17 5.87
C LEU A 397 21.73 -9.49 6.60
N SER A 398 22.41 -10.56 6.25
CA SER A 398 22.39 -11.80 7.03
C SER A 398 23.62 -11.89 7.93
N ILE A 399 23.42 -12.42 9.12
CA ILE A 399 24.47 -12.67 10.10
C ILE A 399 24.41 -14.14 10.47
N GLU A 400 25.45 -14.87 10.10
CA GLU A 400 25.53 -16.32 10.26
C GLU A 400 26.83 -16.71 10.97
N LYS A 401 26.84 -17.85 11.63
CA LYS A 401 28.09 -18.41 12.13
C LYS A 401 28.91 -18.93 10.96
N ASP A 402 30.24 -18.77 11.05
CA ASP A 402 31.20 -19.42 10.16
C ASP A 402 31.14 -20.95 10.29
N ASP A 403 31.84 -21.65 9.43
CA ASP A 403 31.86 -23.14 9.40
C ASP A 403 32.37 -23.74 10.71
N ASP A 404 33.31 -23.06 11.37
CA ASP A 404 33.89 -23.47 12.66
C ASP A 404 33.02 -23.06 13.85
N LYS A 405 31.92 -22.28 13.60
CA LYS A 405 30.99 -21.74 14.60
C LYS A 405 31.64 -20.84 15.67
N VAL A 406 32.83 -20.35 15.42
CA VAL A 406 33.57 -19.45 16.31
C VAL A 406 33.19 -18.00 16.03
N ASN A 407 33.35 -17.57 14.79
CA ASN A 407 33.07 -16.21 14.37
C ASN A 407 31.66 -16.09 13.75
N SER A 408 31.27 -14.87 13.46
CA SER A 408 30.07 -14.60 12.71
C SER A 408 30.41 -13.85 11.42
N VAL A 409 29.70 -14.17 10.34
CA VAL A 409 29.90 -13.56 9.02
C VAL A 409 28.68 -12.75 8.67
N ILE A 410 28.89 -11.48 8.33
CA ILE A 410 27.85 -10.55 7.89
C ILE A 410 27.92 -10.47 6.36
N LYS A 411 26.79 -10.74 5.69
CA LYS A 411 26.66 -10.72 4.23
C LYS A 411 25.49 -9.86 3.80
N ALA A 412 25.65 -9.08 2.75
CA ALA A 412 24.54 -8.40 2.12
C ALA A 412 23.74 -9.37 1.22
N LEU A 413 22.46 -9.52 1.50
CA LEU A 413 21.54 -10.30 0.65
C LEU A 413 20.83 -9.40 -0.37
N LYS A 414 20.63 -8.12 -0.02
CA LYS A 414 20.00 -7.12 -0.87
C LYS A 414 20.57 -5.74 -0.59
N VAL A 415 20.76 -4.98 -1.65
CA VAL A 415 21.05 -3.53 -1.63
C VAL A 415 20.25 -2.90 -2.75
N ARG A 416 19.52 -1.81 -2.48
CA ARG A 416 18.65 -1.16 -3.48
C ARG A 416 19.45 -0.35 -4.50
N ASP A 417 20.42 0.42 -4.03
CA ASP A 417 21.17 1.39 -4.82
C ASP A 417 22.58 0.91 -5.19
N GLY A 418 22.78 -0.40 -5.22
CA GLY A 418 24.05 -1.04 -5.55
C GLY A 418 23.90 -2.52 -5.80
N SER A 419 25.04 -3.21 -5.86
CA SER A 419 25.09 -4.67 -5.89
C SER A 419 25.43 -5.21 -4.49
N PRO A 420 24.73 -6.23 -3.98
CA PRO A 420 25.16 -6.94 -2.77
C PRO A 420 26.61 -7.45 -2.85
N LEU A 421 27.11 -7.69 -4.06
CA LEU A 421 28.50 -8.13 -4.30
C LEU A 421 29.53 -7.00 -4.14
N ASP A 422 29.11 -5.74 -4.08
CA ASP A 422 29.98 -4.61 -3.78
C ASP A 422 30.14 -4.40 -2.26
N VAL A 423 29.33 -5.11 -1.47
CA VAL A 423 29.43 -5.15 0.00
C VAL A 423 30.29 -6.34 0.40
N PRO A 424 31.47 -6.12 0.98
CA PRO A 424 32.34 -7.20 1.42
C PRO A 424 31.68 -8.02 2.53
N GLN A 425 32.02 -9.28 2.63
CA GLN A 425 31.71 -10.07 3.81
C GLN A 425 32.55 -9.59 4.98
N LEU A 426 31.91 -9.32 6.11
CA LEU A 426 32.58 -8.90 7.34
C LEU A 426 32.62 -10.08 8.31
N VAL A 427 33.80 -10.42 8.78
CA VAL A 427 33.99 -11.48 9.78
C VAL A 427 34.19 -10.82 11.14
N ILE A 428 33.29 -11.14 12.08
CA ILE A 428 33.31 -10.60 13.44
C ILE A 428 33.51 -11.71 14.46
N GLY A 429 34.35 -11.45 15.44
CA GLY A 429 34.67 -12.40 16.50
C GLY A 429 34.72 -11.72 17.88
N TRP A 430 34.69 -12.54 18.93
CA TRP A 430 34.80 -12.07 20.30
C TRP A 430 36.24 -11.67 20.63
N ASP A 431 36.39 -10.50 21.21
CA ASP A 431 37.67 -10.04 21.76
C ASP A 431 37.67 -10.13 23.30
N ASP A 432 38.63 -10.88 23.87
CA ASP A 432 38.67 -11.13 25.30
C ASP A 432 39.15 -9.95 26.14
N GLU A 433 39.88 -9.03 25.55
CA GLU A 433 40.34 -7.80 26.25
C GLU A 433 39.22 -6.76 26.26
N LEU A 434 38.63 -6.51 25.11
CA LEU A 434 37.56 -5.52 24.94
C LEU A 434 36.20 -6.02 25.45
N LYS A 435 36.02 -7.35 25.63
CA LYS A 435 34.76 -7.98 26.06
C LYS A 435 33.55 -7.63 25.21
N PHE A 436 33.74 -7.51 23.88
CA PHE A 436 32.71 -7.42 22.85
C PHE A 436 33.26 -7.92 21.49
N HIS A 437 32.39 -8.07 20.51
CA HIS A 437 32.81 -8.48 19.15
C HIS A 437 33.55 -7.33 18.46
N VAL A 438 34.58 -7.71 17.69
CA VAL A 438 35.36 -6.82 16.84
C VAL A 438 35.42 -7.36 15.42
N LEU A 439 35.76 -6.51 14.46
CA LEU A 439 36.06 -6.94 13.10
C LEU A 439 37.39 -7.71 13.12
N MET A 440 37.33 -9.00 12.73
CA MET A 440 38.51 -9.88 12.78
C MET A 440 39.46 -9.65 11.61
N GLU A 441 38.91 -9.34 10.45
CA GLU A 441 39.68 -9.13 9.23
C GLU A 441 39.06 -7.98 8.42
N GLN A 442 39.87 -6.96 8.08
CA GLN A 442 39.42 -5.93 7.16
C GLN A 442 39.56 -6.45 5.72
N PRO A 443 38.48 -6.53 4.95
CA PRO A 443 38.56 -7.02 3.58
C PRO A 443 39.36 -6.02 2.72
N SER A 444 40.47 -6.50 2.16
CA SER A 444 41.22 -5.71 1.16
C SER A 444 40.41 -5.60 -0.15
N ALA A 445 40.72 -4.59 -0.97
CA ALA A 445 40.10 -4.43 -2.29
C ALA A 445 40.27 -5.70 -3.15
N GLU A 446 41.39 -6.40 -3.00
CA GLU A 446 41.64 -7.68 -3.69
C GLU A 446 40.73 -8.80 -3.18
N MET A 447 40.50 -8.90 -1.88
CA MET A 447 39.58 -9.87 -1.28
C MET A 447 38.12 -9.62 -1.72
N ILE A 448 37.70 -8.37 -1.78
CA ILE A 448 36.36 -7.98 -2.24
C ILE A 448 36.19 -8.40 -3.72
N GLN A 449 37.17 -8.13 -4.57
CA GLN A 449 37.13 -8.51 -5.98
C GLN A 449 37.17 -10.03 -6.17
N LYS A 450 37.98 -10.73 -5.40
CA LYS A 450 38.06 -12.18 -5.41
C LYS A 450 36.73 -12.82 -5.00
N HIS A 451 36.14 -12.36 -3.91
CA HIS A 451 34.83 -12.84 -3.46
C HIS A 451 33.73 -12.59 -4.51
N LYS A 452 33.69 -11.39 -5.06
CA LYS A 452 32.75 -11.03 -6.15
C LYS A 452 32.91 -11.96 -7.36
N TYR A 453 34.15 -12.27 -7.73
CA TYR A 453 34.45 -13.19 -8.82
C TYR A 453 33.97 -14.61 -8.52
N GLU A 454 34.27 -15.16 -7.32
CA GLU A 454 33.88 -16.51 -6.90
C GLU A 454 32.35 -16.67 -6.85
N GLU A 455 31.62 -15.69 -6.31
CA GLU A 455 30.16 -15.72 -6.25
C GLU A 455 29.53 -15.63 -7.66
N LEU A 456 30.04 -14.77 -8.51
CA LEU A 456 29.58 -14.67 -9.90
C LEU A 456 29.87 -15.97 -10.68
N LEU A 457 31.00 -16.59 -10.45
CA LEU A 457 31.36 -17.87 -11.07
C LEU A 457 30.43 -19.00 -10.63
N ASN A 458 30.18 -19.14 -9.34
CA ASN A 458 29.28 -20.15 -8.79
C ASN A 458 27.85 -19.98 -9.33
N LYS A 459 27.33 -18.76 -9.38
CA LYS A 459 26.01 -18.46 -9.94
C LYS A 459 25.95 -18.71 -11.44
N ALA A 460 27.01 -18.35 -12.17
CA ALA A 460 27.07 -18.64 -13.60
C ALA A 460 27.11 -20.14 -13.86
N ALA A 461 27.84 -20.93 -13.07
CA ALA A 461 27.82 -22.38 -13.16
C ALA A 461 26.41 -22.96 -13.00
N THR A 462 25.64 -22.50 -12.02
CA THR A 462 24.24 -22.90 -11.81
C THR A 462 23.35 -22.53 -13.01
N ILE A 463 23.52 -21.34 -13.58
CA ILE A 463 22.75 -20.87 -14.74
C ILE A 463 23.00 -21.72 -16.00
N PHE A 464 24.23 -22.21 -16.16
CA PHE A 464 24.63 -23.01 -17.33
C PHE A 464 24.57 -24.51 -17.09
N GLU A 465 24.12 -24.99 -15.92
CA GLU A 465 23.95 -26.39 -15.61
C GLU A 465 23.03 -27.07 -16.65
N GLY A 466 23.58 -28.07 -17.38
CA GLY A 466 22.84 -28.77 -18.44
C GLY A 466 22.68 -28.04 -19.78
N ASN A 467 23.24 -26.84 -19.94
CA ASN A 467 23.18 -26.06 -21.19
C ASN A 467 24.55 -25.52 -21.59
N GLU A 468 24.99 -25.79 -22.80
CA GLU A 468 26.29 -25.29 -23.29
C GLU A 468 26.28 -23.80 -23.65
N SER A 469 25.12 -23.24 -23.97
CA SER A 469 25.00 -21.82 -24.35
C SER A 469 23.61 -21.26 -24.09
N LYS A 470 23.52 -19.96 -23.83
CA LYS A 470 22.26 -19.24 -23.62
C LYS A 470 22.25 -17.90 -24.36
N SER A 471 21.09 -17.49 -24.88
CA SER A 471 20.87 -16.17 -25.46
C SER A 471 20.94 -15.07 -24.40
N TYR A 472 21.02 -13.81 -24.83
CA TYR A 472 21.00 -12.65 -23.94
C TYR A 472 19.75 -12.60 -23.04
N SER A 473 18.57 -12.89 -23.60
CA SER A 473 17.31 -12.86 -22.87
C SER A 473 17.21 -13.98 -21.83
N GLU A 474 17.65 -15.19 -22.20
CA GLU A 474 17.67 -16.35 -21.29
C GLU A 474 18.61 -16.15 -20.10
N ILE A 475 19.80 -15.55 -20.33
CA ILE A 475 20.72 -15.23 -19.23
C ILE A 475 20.13 -14.15 -18.32
N VAL A 476 19.57 -13.08 -18.87
CA VAL A 476 18.98 -12.01 -18.05
C VAL A 476 17.85 -12.60 -17.19
N SER A 477 16.95 -13.40 -17.75
CA SER A 477 15.89 -14.05 -16.99
C SER A 477 16.42 -15.02 -15.93
N ALA A 478 17.44 -15.79 -16.25
CA ALA A 478 18.07 -16.70 -15.27
C ALA A 478 18.77 -15.93 -14.14
N LEU A 479 19.41 -14.78 -14.45
CA LEU A 479 20.00 -13.91 -13.43
C LEU A 479 18.95 -13.24 -12.54
N GLU A 480 17.80 -12.86 -13.10
CA GLU A 480 16.66 -12.36 -12.30
C GLU A 480 16.22 -13.40 -11.27
N GLU A 481 16.12 -14.66 -11.67
CA GLU A 481 15.71 -15.76 -10.81
C GLU A 481 16.78 -16.12 -9.78
N VAL A 482 18.02 -16.36 -10.21
CA VAL A 482 19.12 -16.85 -9.35
C VAL A 482 19.57 -15.83 -8.31
N PHE A 483 19.53 -14.53 -8.66
CA PHE A 483 19.85 -13.44 -7.73
C PHE A 483 18.61 -12.81 -7.09
N ASN A 484 17.41 -13.21 -7.51
CA ASN A 484 16.14 -12.64 -7.07
C ASN A 484 16.10 -11.09 -7.20
N VAL A 485 16.45 -10.60 -8.37
CA VAL A 485 16.61 -9.16 -8.69
C VAL A 485 15.73 -8.75 -9.86
N ASN A 486 15.56 -7.45 -10.06
CA ASN A 486 14.87 -6.95 -11.25
C ASN A 486 15.77 -6.98 -12.50
N GLN A 487 15.15 -6.80 -13.66
CA GLN A 487 15.83 -6.86 -14.96
C GLN A 487 17.01 -5.88 -15.09
N SER A 488 16.91 -4.68 -14.51
CA SER A 488 17.99 -3.68 -14.56
C SER A 488 19.22 -4.16 -13.79
N GLN A 489 19.02 -4.73 -12.61
CA GLN A 489 20.08 -5.33 -11.79
C GLN A 489 20.67 -6.58 -12.45
N ALA A 490 19.83 -7.45 -13.03
CA ALA A 490 20.30 -8.62 -13.78
C ALA A 490 21.22 -8.23 -14.95
N LYS A 491 20.90 -7.15 -15.66
CA LYS A 491 21.80 -6.60 -16.71
C LYS A 491 23.13 -6.10 -16.16
N ASN A 492 23.19 -5.57 -14.95
CA ASN A 492 24.43 -5.21 -14.30
C ASN A 492 25.28 -6.45 -13.98
N TYR A 493 24.66 -7.51 -13.44
CA TYR A 493 25.36 -8.79 -13.23
C TYR A 493 25.90 -9.39 -14.52
N LEU A 494 25.15 -9.33 -15.60
CA LEU A 494 25.65 -9.79 -16.89
C LEU A 494 26.86 -8.97 -17.37
N ARG A 495 26.86 -7.64 -17.12
CA ARG A 495 28.02 -6.79 -17.40
C ARG A 495 29.23 -7.18 -16.55
N ASP A 496 29.02 -7.47 -15.26
CA ASP A 496 30.09 -7.91 -14.37
C ASP A 496 30.63 -9.29 -14.77
N LEU A 497 29.77 -10.25 -15.12
CA LEU A 497 30.18 -11.55 -15.67
C LEU A 497 31.08 -11.43 -16.90
N LYS A 498 30.80 -10.47 -17.76
CA LYS A 498 31.66 -10.14 -18.93
C LYS A 498 32.97 -9.47 -18.50
N LYS A 499 32.90 -8.50 -17.59
CA LYS A 499 34.06 -7.77 -17.07
C LYS A 499 35.07 -8.68 -16.41
N PHE A 500 34.59 -9.70 -15.67
CA PHE A 500 35.42 -10.71 -15.04
C PHE A 500 35.79 -11.87 -15.98
N GLU A 501 35.43 -11.78 -17.25
CA GLU A 501 35.69 -12.81 -18.27
C GLU A 501 35.17 -14.22 -17.89
N ILE A 502 34.10 -14.29 -17.11
CA ILE A 502 33.44 -15.54 -16.74
C ILE A 502 32.61 -16.07 -17.92
N LEU A 503 32.02 -15.16 -18.69
CA LEU A 503 31.28 -15.49 -19.91
C LEU A 503 32.06 -15.05 -21.15
N GLU A 504 32.03 -15.90 -22.16
CA GLU A 504 32.46 -15.59 -23.52
C GLU A 504 31.28 -15.58 -24.49
N GLN A 505 31.37 -14.76 -25.53
CA GLN A 505 30.39 -14.69 -26.61
C GLN A 505 31.07 -15.03 -27.93
N SER A 506 30.48 -15.96 -28.69
CA SER A 506 30.96 -16.27 -30.04
C SER A 506 30.87 -15.03 -30.94
N ASP A 507 31.71 -14.95 -31.97
CA ASP A 507 31.76 -13.81 -32.87
C ASP A 507 30.42 -13.48 -33.52
N GLY A 508 29.96 -12.22 -33.33
CA GLY A 508 28.75 -11.67 -33.92
C GLY A 508 27.75 -11.04 -32.93
N ARG A 509 27.10 -9.95 -33.36
CA ARG A 509 26.02 -9.32 -32.60
C ARG A 509 24.83 -10.29 -32.47
N GLY A 510 24.48 -10.69 -31.24
CA GLY A 510 23.37 -11.61 -30.98
C GLY A 510 23.76 -13.06 -30.80
N SER A 511 25.04 -13.41 -30.87
CA SER A 511 25.51 -14.77 -30.58
C SER A 511 25.28 -15.15 -29.12
N PRO A 512 25.00 -16.45 -28.83
CA PRO A 512 24.79 -16.91 -27.48
C PRO A 512 26.07 -16.81 -26.63
N TYR A 513 25.89 -16.71 -25.33
CA TYR A 513 26.94 -16.71 -24.32
C TYR A 513 27.23 -18.13 -23.84
N ARG A 514 28.48 -18.37 -23.44
CA ARG A 514 28.98 -19.63 -22.86
C ARG A 514 29.86 -19.33 -21.65
N LEU A 515 29.96 -20.30 -20.74
CA LEU A 515 31.02 -20.25 -19.73
C LEU A 515 32.38 -20.42 -20.40
N LYS A 516 33.37 -19.65 -19.97
CA LYS A 516 34.72 -19.73 -20.49
C LYS A 516 35.35 -21.10 -20.11
N GLN A 517 35.76 -21.87 -21.08
CA GLN A 517 36.19 -23.28 -20.89
C GLN A 517 37.37 -23.48 -19.93
N THR A 518 38.24 -22.48 -19.78
CA THR A 518 39.37 -22.53 -18.82
C THR A 518 38.91 -22.65 -17.36
N LEU A 519 37.69 -22.28 -17.04
CA LEU A 519 37.13 -22.32 -15.66
C LEU A 519 36.55 -23.69 -15.30
N LEU A 520 36.12 -24.47 -16.28
CA LEU A 520 35.58 -25.83 -16.09
C LEU A 520 36.70 -26.89 -15.85
N SER A 521 37.95 -26.58 -16.21
CA SER A 521 39.09 -27.51 -16.02
C SER A 521 39.67 -27.48 -14.61
N ASP A 522 39.48 -26.41 -13.84
CA ASP A 522 40.02 -26.25 -12.48
C ASP A 522 39.13 -26.88 -11.39
N GLU A 523 37.79 -26.95 -11.61
CA GLU A 523 36.89 -27.67 -10.68
C GLU A 523 37.06 -29.19 -10.72
N ASN A 524 37.44 -29.74 -11.88
CA ASN A 524 37.73 -31.20 -12.00
C ASN A 524 39.08 -31.60 -11.38
N ARG A 525 39.90 -30.65 -10.92
CA ARG A 525 41.17 -30.97 -10.20
C ARG A 525 41.04 -30.89 -8.68
N LYS A 526 39.88 -30.43 -8.16
CA LYS A 526 39.63 -30.33 -6.70
C LYS A 526 38.56 -31.31 -6.17
N LYS A 527 38.13 -32.28 -6.98
CA LYS A 527 37.32 -33.44 -6.52
C LYS A 527 38.19 -34.68 -6.33
#